data_4f60b036c9ad0ba0f60f53e22c44e121
#
_entry.id   4f60b036c9ad0ba0f60f53e22c44e121
#
_cell.length_a   1.000
_cell.length_b   1.000
_cell.length_c   1.000
_cell.angle_alpha   90.00
_cell.angle_beta   90.00
_cell.angle_gamma   90.00
#
_symmetry.space_group_name_H-M   'P 1'
#
loop_
_entity.id
_entity.type
_entity.pdbx_description
1 polymer ?
#
loop_
_entity_poly.entity_id
_entity_poly.type
_entity_poly.pdbx_seq_one_letter_code
_entity_poly.pdbx_strand_id
1 'polypeptide(L)'
;MGRPSRYEPEICEQAHNYCLLGATNDDLAEFFHVSPSTVDRWIARHADFGDAVRQGRIVADARVARGLYIRAVGYDREIERSVVLGGELKSLTSTVHYPANVQACIFWLRHRRHQTWGDAPNDPA
;
A
#
# COMPACT_ATOMS: atom_id res chain seq x y z
N MET A 1 25.70 21.69 -10.18
CA MET A 1 25.67 21.74 -11.32
C MET A 1 24.39 21.41 -11.83
N GLY A 2 23.67 21.93 -12.07
CA GLY A 2 22.38 21.69 -12.45
C GLY A 2 22.15 20.70 -13.54
N ARG A 3 23.11 19.86 -13.77
CA ARG A 3 22.88 18.90 -14.78
C ARG A 3 21.97 17.80 -14.28
N PRO A 4 20.86 17.53 -14.95
CA PRO A 4 19.98 16.46 -14.53
C PRO A 4 20.69 15.13 -14.57
N SER A 5 20.32 14.26 -13.68
CA SER A 5 20.83 12.91 -13.67
C SER A 5 20.44 12.22 -14.95
N ARG A 6 21.35 11.47 -15.50
CA ARG A 6 21.05 10.65 -16.66
C ARG A 6 20.33 9.39 -16.22
N TYR A 7 19.51 8.89 -17.11
CA TYR A 7 18.91 7.60 -16.89
C TYR A 7 19.98 6.51 -16.91
N GLU A 8 19.96 5.65 -15.94
CA GLU A 8 20.82 4.48 -15.87
C GLU A 8 19.99 3.28 -15.47
N PRO A 9 20.17 2.13 -16.12
CA PRO A 9 19.35 0.95 -15.81
C PRO A 9 19.42 0.52 -14.35
N GLU A 10 20.50 0.84 -13.67
CA GLU A 10 20.68 0.48 -12.27
C GLU A 10 19.63 1.10 -11.35
N ILE A 11 19.04 2.22 -11.76
CA ILE A 11 18.05 2.86 -10.92
C ILE A 11 16.71 2.13 -10.91
N CYS A 12 16.53 1.16 -11.82
CA CYS A 12 15.27 0.41 -11.88
C CYS A 12 15.05 -0.38 -10.61
N GLU A 13 16.07 -1.03 -10.08
CA GLU A 13 15.94 -1.77 -8.84
C GLU A 13 15.62 -0.84 -7.68
N GLN A 14 16.27 0.30 -7.62
CA GLN A 14 16.00 1.29 -6.58
C GLN A 14 14.58 1.80 -6.68
N ALA A 15 14.13 2.11 -7.90
CA ALA A 15 12.77 2.57 -8.10
C ALA A 15 11.75 1.52 -7.68
N HIS A 16 12.00 0.27 -8.02
CA HIS A 16 11.14 -0.84 -7.60
C HIS A 16 11.04 -0.88 -6.08
N ASN A 17 12.17 -0.82 -5.41
CA ASN A 17 12.22 -0.89 -3.94
C ASN A 17 11.51 0.28 -3.27
N TYR A 18 11.69 1.49 -3.80
CA TYR A 18 10.98 2.65 -3.28
C TYR A 18 9.47 2.49 -3.47
N CYS A 19 9.06 1.97 -4.62
CA CYS A 19 7.64 1.77 -4.90
C CYS A 19 7.01 0.67 -4.03
N LEU A 20 7.79 -0.32 -3.63
CA LEU A 20 7.33 -1.31 -2.64
C LEU A 20 6.93 -0.64 -1.33
N LEU A 21 7.50 0.51 -1.03
CA LEU A 21 7.22 1.29 0.17
C LEU A 21 6.19 2.38 -0.06
N GLY A 22 5.59 2.40 -1.24
CA GLY A 22 4.52 3.35 -1.53
C GLY A 22 4.96 4.66 -2.15
N ALA A 23 6.16 4.72 -2.72
CA ALA A 23 6.65 5.97 -3.29
C ALA A 23 5.79 6.44 -4.47
N THR A 24 5.49 7.74 -4.47
CA THR A 24 4.83 8.40 -5.58
C THR A 24 5.86 8.86 -6.60
N ASN A 25 5.42 9.39 -7.74
CA ASN A 25 6.34 9.95 -8.70
C ASN A 25 7.11 11.13 -8.12
N ASP A 26 6.47 11.94 -7.28
CA ASP A 26 7.16 13.04 -6.60
C ASP A 26 8.24 12.52 -5.66
N ASP A 27 7.96 11.43 -4.95
CA ASP A 27 8.94 10.80 -4.07
C ASP A 27 10.13 10.29 -4.87
N LEU A 28 9.87 9.63 -6.00
CA LEU A 28 10.94 9.12 -6.85
C LEU A 28 11.80 10.27 -7.38
N ALA A 29 11.18 11.37 -7.76
CA ALA A 29 11.90 12.54 -8.22
C ALA A 29 12.86 13.05 -7.16
N GLU A 30 12.39 13.09 -5.92
CA GLU A 30 13.21 13.53 -4.81
C GLU A 30 14.36 12.57 -4.55
N PHE A 31 14.10 11.27 -4.56
CA PHE A 31 15.14 10.27 -4.33
C PHE A 31 16.21 10.29 -5.41
N PHE A 32 15.83 10.52 -6.64
CA PHE A 32 16.79 10.52 -7.76
C PHE A 32 17.31 11.91 -8.10
N HIS A 33 16.89 12.93 -7.36
CA HIS A 33 17.33 14.32 -7.55
C HIS A 33 17.03 14.82 -8.96
N VAL A 34 15.84 14.54 -9.44
CA VAL A 34 15.36 15.01 -10.74
C VAL A 34 13.97 15.62 -10.55
N SER A 35 13.45 16.22 -11.62
CA SER A 35 12.10 16.77 -11.56
C SER A 35 11.06 15.65 -11.72
N PRO A 36 9.84 15.85 -11.21
CA PRO A 36 8.76 14.88 -11.44
C PRO A 36 8.51 14.62 -12.92
N SER A 37 8.65 15.62 -13.76
CA SER A 37 8.46 15.43 -15.20
C SER A 37 9.54 14.53 -15.80
N THR A 38 10.72 14.51 -15.21
CA THR A 38 11.76 13.58 -15.62
C THR A 38 11.38 12.15 -15.28
N VAL A 39 10.82 11.94 -14.10
CA VAL A 39 10.32 10.62 -13.70
C VAL A 39 9.22 10.17 -14.65
N ASP A 40 8.27 11.04 -14.96
CA ASP A 40 7.20 10.72 -15.89
C ASP A 40 7.76 10.31 -17.25
N ARG A 41 8.77 11.04 -17.72
CA ARG A 41 9.41 10.75 -19.00
C ARG A 41 10.13 9.41 -18.97
N TRP A 42 10.82 9.10 -17.88
CA TRP A 42 11.50 7.83 -17.75
C TRP A 42 10.51 6.66 -17.75
N ILE A 43 9.40 6.81 -17.06
CA ILE A 43 8.36 5.78 -17.06
C ILE A 43 7.84 5.54 -18.48
N ALA A 44 7.66 6.61 -19.23
CA ALA A 44 7.13 6.50 -20.58
C ALA A 44 8.14 5.97 -21.59
N ARG A 45 9.41 6.33 -21.43
CA ARG A 45 10.43 6.03 -22.44
C ARG A 45 11.27 4.81 -22.17
N HIS A 46 11.38 4.41 -20.91
CA HIS A 46 12.21 3.27 -20.53
C HIS A 46 11.33 2.19 -19.97
N ALA A 47 11.09 1.16 -20.78
CA ALA A 47 10.19 0.08 -20.40
C ALA A 47 10.62 -0.61 -19.13
N ASP A 48 11.92 -0.79 -18.93
CA ASP A 48 12.45 -1.42 -17.72
C ASP A 48 12.13 -0.59 -16.47
N PHE A 49 12.26 0.72 -16.56
CA PHE A 49 11.94 1.60 -15.45
C PHE A 49 10.43 1.60 -15.16
N GLY A 50 9.62 1.75 -16.20
CA GLY A 50 8.17 1.72 -16.06
C GLY A 50 7.67 0.42 -15.46
N ASP A 51 8.24 -0.70 -15.88
CA ASP A 51 7.89 -2.02 -15.33
C ASP A 51 8.29 -2.13 -13.88
N ALA A 52 9.49 -1.66 -13.53
CA ALA A 52 9.96 -1.71 -12.15
C ALA A 52 9.04 -0.91 -11.22
N VAL A 53 8.66 0.29 -11.64
CA VAL A 53 7.75 1.15 -10.88
C VAL A 53 6.39 0.47 -10.73
N ARG A 54 5.85 -0.03 -11.81
CA ARG A 54 4.53 -0.66 -11.83
C ARG A 54 4.48 -1.88 -10.94
N GLN A 55 5.49 -2.76 -11.05
CA GLN A 55 5.54 -3.97 -10.24
C GLN A 55 5.65 -3.64 -8.75
N GLY A 56 6.47 -2.66 -8.40
CA GLY A 56 6.57 -2.24 -7.00
C GLY A 56 5.27 -1.71 -6.46
N ARG A 57 4.56 -0.91 -7.25
CA ARG A 57 3.28 -0.34 -6.84
C ARG A 57 2.18 -1.39 -6.71
N ILE A 58 2.18 -2.38 -7.60
CA ILE A 58 1.20 -3.47 -7.50
C ILE A 58 1.35 -4.19 -6.17
N VAL A 59 2.58 -4.47 -5.75
CA VAL A 59 2.80 -5.13 -4.47
C VAL A 59 2.39 -4.25 -3.29
N ALA A 60 2.72 -2.96 -3.34
CA ALA A 60 2.35 -2.02 -2.28
C ALA A 60 0.83 -1.91 -2.17
N ASP A 61 0.15 -1.78 -3.31
CA ASP A 61 -1.31 -1.68 -3.33
C ASP A 61 -1.95 -2.97 -2.83
N ALA A 62 -1.38 -4.12 -3.17
CA ALA A 62 -1.89 -5.41 -2.69
C ALA A 62 -1.82 -5.52 -1.17
N ARG A 63 -0.78 -4.98 -0.56
CA ARG A 63 -0.65 -4.96 0.90
C ARG A 63 -1.73 -4.11 1.54
N VAL A 64 -1.98 -2.94 0.99
CA VAL A 64 -3.02 -2.05 1.49
C VAL A 64 -4.39 -2.68 1.30
N ALA A 65 -4.63 -3.25 0.11
CA ALA A 65 -5.89 -3.93 -0.18
C ALA A 65 -6.14 -5.07 0.79
N ARG A 66 -5.11 -5.85 1.10
CA ARG A 66 -5.25 -6.93 2.07
C ARG A 66 -5.58 -6.40 3.45
N GLY A 67 -4.92 -5.32 3.87
CA GLY A 67 -5.20 -4.69 5.15
C GLY A 67 -6.64 -4.19 5.23
N LEU A 68 -7.11 -3.57 4.17
CA LEU A 68 -8.49 -3.11 4.09
C LEU A 68 -9.46 -4.29 4.17
N TYR A 69 -9.18 -5.37 3.46
CA TYR A 69 -10.02 -6.57 3.48
C TYR A 69 -10.11 -7.15 4.89
N ILE A 70 -8.97 -7.33 5.55
CA ILE A 70 -8.92 -7.88 6.90
C ILE A 70 -9.71 -7.00 7.86
N ARG A 71 -9.54 -5.69 7.76
CA ARG A 71 -10.27 -4.74 8.59
C ARG A 71 -11.76 -4.79 8.30
N ALA A 72 -12.12 -4.95 7.04
CA ALA A 72 -13.53 -4.96 6.62
C ALA A 72 -14.27 -6.16 7.19
N VAL A 73 -13.68 -7.36 7.10
CA VAL A 73 -14.36 -8.58 7.54
C VAL A 73 -14.21 -8.84 9.04
N GLY A 74 -13.28 -8.14 9.68
CA GLY A 74 -12.98 -8.37 11.10
C GLY A 74 -11.94 -9.48 11.27
N TYR A 75 -11.37 -9.53 12.45
CA TYR A 75 -10.35 -10.51 12.75
C TYR A 75 -10.16 -10.63 14.25
N ASP A 76 -9.53 -11.72 14.66
CA ASP A 76 -9.13 -11.94 16.04
C ASP A 76 -7.63 -11.78 16.16
N ARG A 77 -7.19 -11.29 17.28
CA ARG A 77 -5.77 -11.11 17.53
C ARG A 77 -5.42 -11.58 18.93
N GLU A 78 -4.38 -12.37 19.04
CA GLU A 78 -3.87 -12.76 20.33
C GLU A 78 -2.93 -11.69 20.86
N ILE A 79 -3.11 -11.33 22.11
CA ILE A 79 -2.31 -10.33 22.80
C ILE A 79 -1.71 -10.97 24.02
N GLU A 80 -0.38 -10.84 24.16
CA GLU A 80 0.30 -11.27 25.36
C GLU A 80 0.41 -10.10 26.31
N ARG A 81 0.11 -10.37 27.59
CA ARG A 81 0.29 -9.38 28.64
C ARG A 81 1.15 -9.92 29.71
N SER A 82 2.02 -9.09 30.25
CA SER A 82 2.75 -9.40 31.47
C SER A 82 1.96 -8.88 32.64
N VAL A 83 1.65 -9.76 33.58
CA VAL A 83 0.93 -9.40 34.79
C VAL A 83 1.70 -9.93 35.99
N VAL A 84 1.50 -9.28 37.14
CA VAL A 84 2.10 -9.71 38.39
C VAL A 84 1.04 -10.44 39.18
N LEU A 85 1.26 -11.74 39.44
CA LEU A 85 0.37 -12.58 40.24
C LEU A 85 1.19 -13.22 41.34
N GLY A 86 0.75 -13.02 42.58
CA GLY A 86 1.46 -13.59 43.71
C GLY A 86 2.91 -13.17 43.82
N GLY A 87 3.24 -11.94 43.39
CA GLY A 87 4.59 -11.43 43.41
C GLY A 87 5.46 -11.86 42.25
N GLU A 88 4.91 -12.63 41.32
CA GLU A 88 5.66 -13.11 40.17
C GLU A 88 5.13 -12.51 38.88
N LEU A 89 6.05 -12.22 37.95
CA LEU A 89 5.70 -11.75 36.63
C LEU A 89 5.29 -12.95 35.78
N LYS A 90 4.09 -12.92 35.25
CA LYS A 90 3.57 -13.99 34.40
C LYS A 90 3.05 -13.42 33.10
N SER A 91 3.12 -14.25 32.05
CA SER A 91 2.60 -13.89 30.74
C SER A 91 1.22 -14.54 30.58
N LEU A 92 0.24 -13.72 30.18
CA LEU A 92 -1.11 -14.20 29.89
C LEU A 92 -1.42 -13.87 28.45
N THR A 93 -2.02 -14.82 27.75
CA THR A 93 -2.46 -14.63 26.38
C THR A 93 -3.98 -14.45 26.40
N SER A 94 -4.46 -13.42 25.72
CA SER A 94 -5.89 -13.22 25.54
C SER A 94 -6.17 -12.92 24.08
N THR A 95 -7.39 -13.27 23.64
CA THR A 95 -7.82 -13.01 22.27
C THR A 95 -8.69 -11.76 22.27
N VAL A 96 -8.36 -10.81 21.40
CA VAL A 96 -9.16 -9.62 21.19
C VAL A 96 -9.83 -9.74 19.84
N HIS A 97 -11.15 -9.56 19.83
CA HIS A 97 -11.94 -9.62 18.62
C HIS A 97 -12.13 -8.20 18.07
N TYR A 98 -11.75 -8.00 16.81
CA TYR A 98 -11.99 -6.76 16.10
C TYR A 98 -13.11 -7.03 15.10
N PRO A 99 -14.31 -6.49 15.34
CA PRO A 99 -15.45 -6.79 14.48
C PRO A 99 -15.30 -6.18 13.10
N ALA A 100 -16.12 -6.64 12.18
CA ALA A 100 -16.17 -6.07 10.84
C ALA A 100 -16.37 -4.57 10.89
N ASN A 101 -15.71 -3.86 9.98
CA ASN A 101 -15.84 -2.41 9.88
C ASN A 101 -16.77 -2.10 8.71
N VAL A 102 -17.94 -1.56 8.99
CA VAL A 102 -18.96 -1.32 7.97
C VAL A 102 -18.48 -0.35 6.89
N GLN A 103 -17.78 0.70 7.29
CA GLN A 103 -17.27 1.68 6.31
C GLN A 103 -16.27 1.04 5.37
N ALA A 104 -15.39 0.21 5.90
CA ALA A 104 -14.42 -0.50 5.07
C ALA A 104 -15.10 -1.48 4.13
N CYS A 105 -16.15 -2.16 4.59
CA CYS A 105 -16.93 -3.07 3.77
C CYS A 105 -17.58 -2.32 2.59
N ILE A 106 -18.18 -1.18 2.89
CA ILE A 106 -18.84 -0.37 1.86
C ILE A 106 -17.82 0.10 0.85
N PHE A 107 -16.68 0.60 1.33
CA PHE A 107 -15.61 1.06 0.44
C PHE A 107 -15.14 -0.05 -0.48
N TRP A 108 -14.87 -1.23 0.09
CA TRP A 108 -14.39 -2.38 -0.67
C TRP A 108 -15.39 -2.79 -1.76
N LEU A 109 -16.65 -2.96 -1.37
CA LEU A 109 -17.67 -3.44 -2.29
C LEU A 109 -17.91 -2.45 -3.42
N ARG A 110 -17.97 -1.16 -3.11
CA ARG A 110 -18.20 -0.14 -4.13
C ARG A 110 -17.07 -0.07 -5.15
N HIS A 111 -15.84 -0.16 -4.69
CA HIS A 111 -14.69 0.00 -5.57
C HIS A 111 -14.32 -1.28 -6.29
N ARG A 112 -14.62 -2.41 -5.69
CA ARG A 112 -14.27 -3.70 -6.25
C ARG A 112 -15.34 -4.27 -7.17
N ARG A 113 -16.58 -4.08 -6.80
CA ARG A 113 -17.73 -4.62 -7.53
C ARG A 113 -18.74 -3.52 -7.77
N HIS A 114 -18.30 -2.45 -8.36
CA HIS A 114 -19.11 -1.25 -8.53
C HIS A 114 -20.46 -1.54 -9.20
N GLN A 115 -20.48 -2.37 -10.21
CA GLN A 115 -21.71 -2.65 -10.96
C GLN A 115 -22.73 -3.42 -10.12
N THR A 116 -22.25 -4.16 -9.13
CA THR A 116 -23.13 -4.94 -8.25
C THR A 116 -23.47 -4.19 -6.97
N TRP A 117 -22.51 -3.48 -6.43
CA TRP A 117 -22.62 -2.83 -5.11
C TRP A 117 -22.41 -1.33 -5.16
N GLY A 118 -22.50 -0.75 -6.35
CA GLY A 118 -22.26 0.67 -6.52
C GLY A 118 -23.34 1.53 -5.96
N ASP A 119 -23.27 2.80 -6.28
CA ASP A 119 -24.22 3.78 -5.80
C ASP A 119 -25.59 3.52 -6.36
N ALA A 120 -26.48 4.31 -5.90
CA ALA A 120 -27.88 4.13 -6.09
C ALA A 120 -28.30 3.81 -7.50
N PRO A 121 -29.46 3.28 -7.65
CA PRO A 121 -29.99 2.84 -8.91
C PRO A 121 -30.09 3.92 -9.98
N ASN A 122 -30.08 5.12 -9.56
CA ASN A 122 -30.03 6.17 -10.55
C ASN A 122 -28.63 6.31 -11.12
N ASP A 123 -27.71 5.57 -10.58
CA ASP A 123 -26.44 5.45 -11.21
C ASP A 123 -26.72 4.86 -12.56
N PRO A 124 -26.44 5.58 -13.58
CA PRO A 124 -26.79 5.12 -14.92
C PRO A 124 -25.97 3.93 -15.30
N ALA A 125 -25.39 3.38 -14.43
CA ALA A 125 -24.59 2.19 -14.71
C ALA A 125 -24.56 1.83 -15.93
#